data_f7ac179bfa1328f149f1c656409a9b72
#
_entry.id   f7ac179bfa1328f149f1c656409a9b72
#
_cell.length_a   1.000
_cell.length_b   1.000
_cell.length_c   1.000
_cell.angle_alpha   90.00
_cell.angle_beta   90.00
_cell.angle_gamma   90.00
#
_symmetry.space_group_name_H-M   'P 1'
#
loop_
_entity.id
_entity.type
_entity.pdbx_description
1 polymer ?
#
loop_
_entity_poly.entity_id
_entity_poly.type
_entity_poly.pdbx_seq_one_letter_code
_entity_poly.pdbx_strand_id
1 'polypeptide(L)' 'MLGACSPEVGSKEWCADMKEKPKGDWTANEAGEFAKNCIL' A
#
# COMPACT_ATOMS: atom_id res chain seq x y z
N MET A 1 -3.89 10.88 12.89
CA MET A 1 -3.82 10.95 12.26
C MET A 1 -4.71 11.42 11.54
N LEU A 2 -4.96 11.80 11.35
CA LEU A 2 -5.74 12.21 10.86
C LEU A 2 -5.70 12.84 9.80
N GLY A 3 -6.02 13.21 9.20
CA GLY A 3 -5.91 13.96 8.15
C GLY A 3 -6.04 13.21 6.93
N ALA A 4 -5.14 12.60 6.55
CA ALA A 4 -5.16 11.96 5.26
C ALA A 4 -6.14 10.83 5.23
N CYS A 5 -6.90 10.75 4.20
CA CYS A 5 -7.80 9.64 4.03
C CYS A 5 -7.04 8.39 3.71
N SER A 6 -6.03 8.51 2.90
CA SER A 6 -5.23 7.35 2.58
C SER A 6 -3.82 7.82 2.29
N PRO A 7 -2.84 6.98 2.58
CA PRO A 7 -1.46 7.38 2.35
C PRO A 7 -1.13 7.40 0.88
N GLU A 8 -0.07 8.09 0.58
CA GLU A 8 0.40 8.17 -0.78
C GLU A 8 0.94 6.82 -1.23
N VAL A 9 0.62 6.44 -2.44
CA VAL A 9 1.09 5.18 -2.96
C VAL A 9 2.60 5.16 -2.97
N GLY A 10 3.16 4.12 -2.41
CA GLY A 10 4.60 3.97 -2.35
C GLY A 10 5.23 4.51 -1.11
N SER A 11 4.45 5.15 -0.24
CA SER A 11 5.00 5.67 1.00
C SER A 11 5.09 4.56 2.03
N LYS A 12 5.82 4.84 3.10
CA LYS A 12 5.96 3.90 4.19
C LYS A 12 4.63 3.54 4.78
N GLU A 13 3.80 4.54 4.98
CA GLU A 13 2.49 4.31 5.56
C GLU A 13 1.61 3.53 4.61
N TRP A 14 1.74 3.81 3.34
CA TRP A 14 0.99 3.06 2.35
C TRP A 14 1.41 1.59 2.37
N CYS A 15 2.70 1.33 2.49
CA CYS A 15 3.20 -0.03 2.55
C CYS A 15 2.67 -0.76 3.78
N ALA A 16 2.67 -0.09 4.91
CA ALA A 16 2.14 -0.69 6.12
C ALA A 16 0.66 -0.98 5.97
N ASP A 17 -0.06 -0.06 5.36
CA ASP A 17 -1.47 -0.22 5.13
C ASP A 17 -1.75 -1.42 4.24
N MET A 18 -0.96 -1.56 3.19
CA MET A 18 -1.13 -2.68 2.29
C MET A 18 -0.88 -4.01 2.98
N LYS A 19 0.07 -4.03 3.88
CA LYS A 19 0.36 -5.26 4.62
C LYS A 19 -0.79 -5.67 5.51
N GLU A 20 -1.53 -4.70 5.99
CA GLU A 20 -2.67 -4.98 6.84
C GLU A 20 -3.84 -5.54 6.06
N LYS A 21 -3.91 -5.27 4.79
CA LYS A 21 -4.99 -5.75 3.96
C LYS A 21 -4.76 -7.18 3.54
N PRO A 22 -5.81 -7.98 3.41
CA PRO A 22 -5.67 -9.29 2.80
C PRO A 22 -5.20 -9.13 1.36
N LYS A 23 -4.32 -10.00 0.93
CA LYS A 23 -3.80 -9.89 -0.42
C LYS A 23 -4.89 -10.02 -1.47
N GLY A 24 -5.95 -10.72 -1.15
CA GLY A 24 -7.05 -10.86 -2.07
C GLY A 24 -7.78 -9.56 -2.33
N ASP A 25 -7.59 -8.58 -1.44
CA ASP A 25 -8.20 -7.28 -1.62
C ASP A 25 -7.36 -6.34 -2.46
N TRP A 26 -6.17 -6.73 -2.79
CA TRP A 26 -5.30 -5.89 -3.60
C TRP A 26 -5.74 -5.96 -5.05
N THR A 27 -5.68 -4.81 -5.72
CA THR A 27 -5.84 -4.81 -7.16
C THR A 27 -4.52 -5.15 -7.81
N ALA A 28 -4.57 -5.44 -9.10
CA ALA A 28 -3.34 -5.75 -9.83
C ALA A 28 -2.37 -4.58 -9.76
N ASN A 29 -2.89 -3.38 -9.86
CA ASN A 29 -2.07 -2.18 -9.77
C ASN A 29 -1.40 -2.08 -8.41
N GLU A 30 -2.16 -2.29 -7.37
CA GLU A 30 -1.64 -2.19 -6.02
C GLU A 30 -0.57 -3.24 -5.78
N ALA A 31 -0.79 -4.43 -6.27
CA ALA A 31 0.18 -5.48 -6.09
C ALA A 31 1.50 -5.12 -6.76
N GLY A 32 1.42 -4.58 -7.95
CA GLY A 32 2.61 -4.15 -8.66
C GLY A 32 3.34 -3.03 -7.96
N GLU A 33 2.58 -2.07 -7.48
CA GLU A 33 3.16 -0.94 -6.78
C GLU A 33 3.82 -1.39 -5.47
N PHE A 34 3.18 -2.30 -4.79
CA PHE A 34 3.73 -2.80 -3.55
C PHE A 34 5.07 -3.48 -3.80
N ALA A 35 5.13 -4.30 -4.82
CA ALA A 35 6.38 -4.98 -5.14
C ALA A 35 7.47 -3.98 -5.51
N LYS A 36 7.10 -2.96 -6.26
CA LYS A 36 8.07 -1.97 -6.70
C LYS A 36 8.55 -1.09 -5.56
N ASN A 37 7.65 -0.68 -4.71
CA ASN A 37 7.96 0.35 -3.73
C ASN A 37 8.20 -0.18 -2.33
N CYS A 38 7.66 -1.33 -2.01
CA CYS A 38 7.73 -1.83 -0.65
C CYS A 38 8.69 -2.97 -0.50
N ILE A 39 8.88 -3.76 -1.54
CA ILE A 39 9.76 -4.91 -1.48
C ILE A 39 11.15 -4.54 -1.98
N LEU A 40 11.21 -3.76 -3.01
CA LEU A 40 12.47 -3.26 -3.50
C LEU A 40 12.82 -1.98 -2.79
#